data_e7a393edcec926a065f03c722eb12abf
#
_entry.id   e7a393edcec926a065f03c722eb12abf
#
_cell.length_a   1.000
_cell.length_b   1.000
_cell.length_c   1.000
_cell.angle_alpha   90.00
_cell.angle_beta   90.00
_cell.angle_gamma   90.00
#
_symmetry.space_group_name_H-M   'P 1'
#
loop_
_entity.id
_entity.type
_entity.pdbx_description
1 polymer ?
#
loop_
_entity_poly.entity_id
_entity_poly.type
_entity_poly.pdbx_seq_one_letter_code
_entity_poly.pdbx_strand_id
1 'polypeptide(L)'
;MKKIIALVSEDFEDLELWYPVLRLKEEGCQVDFVAAEKGTYHGKYGVPCEVNLTFSDINDKDYDGILVPGGWAPDKLRRYPEVIKMVQNMHKDNKVIGQICHAGWVLASADILKGKTVTSTPGIKDDLRNAGATWVDETSVVDGNIVSGRRPQDLPQYMKDYIAVLFK
;
A
#
# COMPACT_ATOMS: atom_id res chain seq x y z
N MET A 1 -2.98 -19.43 6.54
CA MET A 1 -1.85 -18.47 6.43
C MET A 1 -2.29 -17.35 5.52
N LYS A 2 -2.26 -16.11 5.99
CA LYS A 2 -2.63 -14.93 5.18
C LYS A 2 -1.56 -14.64 4.13
N LYS A 3 -2.00 -14.21 2.93
CA LYS A 3 -1.11 -13.87 1.81
C LYS A 3 -1.28 -12.40 1.44
N ILE A 4 -0.19 -11.67 1.35
CA ILE A 4 -0.18 -10.22 1.15
C ILE A 4 0.66 -9.87 -0.07
N ILE A 5 0.14 -8.98 -0.91
CA ILE A 5 0.88 -8.34 -1.99
C ILE A 5 1.61 -7.13 -1.42
N ALA A 6 2.90 -7.03 -1.61
CA ALA A 6 3.67 -5.81 -1.40
C ALA A 6 4.08 -5.25 -2.77
N LEU A 7 3.48 -4.14 -3.16
CA LEU A 7 3.81 -3.49 -4.44
C LEU A 7 5.17 -2.83 -4.36
N VAL A 8 5.95 -3.00 -5.41
CA VAL A 8 7.32 -2.47 -5.52
C VAL A 8 7.48 -1.69 -6.82
N SER A 9 8.13 -0.54 -6.74
CA SER A 9 8.67 0.19 -7.87
C SER A 9 9.92 0.95 -7.41
N GLU A 10 10.75 1.39 -8.33
CA GLU A 10 12.00 2.10 -7.99
C GLU A 10 11.72 3.34 -7.13
N ASP A 11 12.65 3.67 -6.24
CA ASP A 11 12.58 4.77 -5.28
C ASP A 11 11.40 4.66 -4.28
N PHE A 12 11.03 3.44 -3.89
CA PHE A 12 10.13 3.25 -2.75
C PHE A 12 10.77 3.82 -1.47
N GLU A 13 9.97 4.25 -0.52
CA GLU A 13 10.51 4.61 0.80
C GLU A 13 10.89 3.33 1.53
N ASP A 14 12.18 3.22 1.89
CA ASP A 14 12.80 1.97 2.37
C ASP A 14 12.09 1.37 3.58
N LEU A 15 11.80 2.18 4.60
CA LEU A 15 11.11 1.71 5.80
C LEU A 15 9.64 1.38 5.53
N GLU A 16 8.98 2.14 4.65
CA GLU A 16 7.56 1.96 4.34
C GLU A 16 7.29 0.68 3.53
N LEU A 17 8.30 0.11 2.90
CA LEU A 17 8.22 -1.23 2.32
C LEU A 17 8.66 -2.30 3.33
N TRP A 18 9.87 -2.17 3.88
CA TRP A 18 10.50 -3.25 4.64
C TRP A 18 9.92 -3.45 6.03
N TYR A 19 9.58 -2.39 6.77
CA TYR A 19 8.97 -2.55 8.09
C TYR A 19 7.64 -3.30 8.02
N PRO A 20 6.67 -2.92 7.16
CA PRO A 20 5.42 -3.67 6.99
C PRO A 20 5.64 -5.13 6.61
N VAL A 21 6.55 -5.40 5.68
CA VAL A 21 6.84 -6.77 5.24
C VAL A 21 7.38 -7.63 6.39
N LEU A 22 8.34 -7.11 7.14
CA LEU A 22 8.93 -7.83 8.28
C LEU A 22 7.89 -8.07 9.38
N ARG A 23 7.07 -7.05 9.69
CA ARG A 23 5.99 -7.19 10.68
C ARG A 23 4.97 -8.26 10.30
N LEU A 24 4.59 -8.32 9.02
CA LEU A 24 3.66 -9.34 8.55
C LEU A 24 4.27 -10.74 8.56
N LYS A 25 5.56 -10.86 8.25
CA LYS A 25 6.27 -12.13 8.38
C LYS A 25 6.34 -12.61 9.84
N GLU A 26 6.52 -11.73 10.81
CA GLU A 26 6.42 -12.05 12.24
C GLU A 26 5.03 -12.57 12.63
N GLU A 27 3.97 -12.08 11.99
CA GLU A 27 2.59 -12.58 12.18
C GLU A 27 2.31 -13.88 11.42
N GLY A 28 3.32 -14.46 10.77
CA GLY A 28 3.18 -15.71 10.00
C GLY A 28 2.52 -15.54 8.63
N CYS A 29 2.45 -14.33 8.10
CA CYS A 29 1.94 -14.08 6.75
C CYS A 29 2.98 -14.43 5.68
N GLN A 30 2.51 -14.90 4.54
CA GLN A 30 3.28 -14.89 3.30
C GLN A 30 3.17 -13.48 2.68
N VAL A 31 4.29 -12.88 2.31
CA VAL A 31 4.33 -11.59 1.63
C VAL A 31 5.10 -11.74 0.33
N ASP A 32 4.44 -11.45 -0.78
CA ASP A 32 4.98 -11.52 -2.12
C ASP A 32 5.28 -10.11 -2.64
N PHE A 33 6.52 -9.86 -3.05
CA PHE A 33 6.93 -8.63 -3.71
C PHE A 33 6.53 -8.68 -5.18
N VAL A 34 5.82 -7.65 -5.65
CA VAL A 34 5.24 -7.61 -6.99
C VAL A 34 5.54 -6.27 -7.66
N ALA A 35 6.06 -6.30 -8.86
CA ALA A 35 6.43 -5.12 -9.65
C ALA A 35 6.08 -5.28 -11.13
N ALA A 36 6.37 -4.28 -11.95
CA ALA A 36 6.16 -4.34 -13.40
C ALA A 36 7.03 -5.41 -14.07
N GLU A 37 8.26 -5.55 -13.60
CA GLU A 37 9.24 -6.52 -14.13
C GLU A 37 9.95 -7.22 -12.96
N LYS A 38 10.47 -8.43 -13.22
CA LYS A 38 11.34 -9.14 -12.27
C LYS A 38 12.70 -8.46 -12.21
N GLY A 39 13.30 -8.44 -11.03
CA GLY A 39 14.64 -7.87 -10.84
C GLY A 39 14.82 -7.22 -9.48
N THR A 40 15.94 -6.51 -9.35
CA THR A 40 16.29 -5.79 -8.12
C THR A 40 15.83 -4.35 -8.23
N TYR A 41 15.01 -3.92 -7.30
CA TYR A 41 14.57 -2.53 -7.11
C TYR A 41 15.30 -1.94 -5.90
N HIS A 42 15.47 -0.63 -5.88
CA HIS A 42 16.13 0.05 -4.77
C HIS A 42 15.19 1.11 -4.16
N GLY A 43 15.19 1.16 -2.85
CA GLY A 43 14.57 2.26 -2.12
C GLY A 43 15.31 3.58 -2.38
N LYS A 44 14.67 4.69 -2.09
CA LYS A 44 15.29 6.01 -2.29
C LYS A 44 16.54 6.25 -1.42
N TYR A 45 16.74 5.44 -0.38
CA TYR A 45 17.96 5.42 0.45
C TYR A 45 18.85 4.20 0.15
N GLY A 46 18.55 3.45 -0.90
CA GLY A 46 19.41 2.41 -1.44
C GLY A 46 19.19 0.98 -0.94
N VAL A 47 18.21 0.74 -0.09
CA VAL A 47 17.92 -0.65 0.36
C VAL A 47 17.34 -1.47 -0.80
N PRO A 48 17.96 -2.61 -1.16
CA PRO A 48 17.49 -3.41 -2.29
C PRO A 48 16.24 -4.23 -1.93
N CYS A 49 15.45 -4.56 -2.96
CA CYS A 49 14.35 -5.48 -2.90
C CYS A 49 14.34 -6.35 -4.16
N GLU A 50 14.49 -7.66 -3.98
CA GLU A 50 14.39 -8.64 -5.07
C GLU A 50 12.94 -8.95 -5.37
N VAL A 51 12.52 -8.78 -6.61
CA VAL A 51 11.16 -9.05 -7.08
C VAL A 51 11.17 -10.20 -8.08
N ASN A 52 10.39 -11.23 -7.80
CA ASN A 52 10.29 -12.44 -8.62
C ASN A 52 8.90 -12.61 -9.26
N LEU A 53 7.96 -11.72 -8.98
CA LEU A 53 6.59 -11.76 -9.51
C LEU A 53 6.25 -10.44 -10.18
N THR A 54 5.65 -10.51 -11.36
CA THR A 54 5.12 -9.33 -12.06
C THR A 54 3.63 -9.14 -11.77
N PHE A 55 3.07 -7.98 -12.14
CA PHE A 55 1.63 -7.74 -11.98
C PHE A 55 0.78 -8.78 -12.71
N SER A 56 1.26 -9.29 -13.85
CA SER A 56 0.57 -10.31 -14.64
C SER A 56 0.64 -11.73 -14.05
N ASP A 57 1.58 -11.98 -13.14
CA ASP A 57 1.69 -13.26 -12.42
C ASP A 57 0.67 -13.37 -11.27
N ILE A 58 0.00 -12.28 -10.91
CA ILE A 58 -0.86 -12.21 -9.74
C ILE A 58 -2.32 -12.47 -10.09
N ASN A 59 -2.93 -13.41 -9.36
CA ASN A 59 -4.37 -13.48 -9.22
C ASN A 59 -4.74 -12.88 -7.85
N ASP A 60 -5.31 -11.69 -7.85
CA ASP A 60 -5.65 -10.93 -6.63
C ASP A 60 -6.62 -11.68 -5.71
N LYS A 61 -7.39 -12.63 -6.23
CA LYS A 61 -8.29 -13.47 -5.42
C LYS A 61 -7.56 -14.37 -4.44
N ASP A 62 -6.31 -14.70 -4.73
CA ASP A 62 -5.50 -15.60 -3.89
C ASP A 62 -4.84 -14.88 -2.70
N TYR A 63 -5.07 -13.57 -2.57
CA TYR A 63 -4.46 -12.73 -1.54
C TYR A 63 -5.50 -12.15 -0.58
N ASP A 64 -5.08 -11.91 0.66
CA ASP A 64 -5.92 -11.35 1.73
C ASP A 64 -5.75 -9.84 1.91
N GLY A 65 -4.70 -9.27 1.34
CA GLY A 65 -4.43 -7.83 1.44
C GLY A 65 -3.31 -7.34 0.54
N ILE A 66 -3.16 -6.04 0.49
CA ILE A 66 -2.15 -5.36 -0.32
C ILE A 66 -1.53 -4.20 0.46
N LEU A 67 -0.22 -4.03 0.30
CA LEU A 67 0.56 -2.91 0.82
C LEU A 67 1.07 -2.05 -0.33
N VAL A 68 0.84 -0.75 -0.23
CA VAL A 68 1.38 0.26 -1.14
C VAL A 68 2.34 1.14 -0.37
N PRO A 69 3.67 1.03 -0.60
CA PRO A 69 4.66 1.89 0.03
C PRO A 69 4.64 3.28 -0.57
N GLY A 70 5.19 4.24 0.16
CA GLY A 70 5.42 5.60 -0.33
C GLY A 70 6.75 5.78 -1.05
N GLY A 71 7.40 6.91 -0.81
CA GLY A 71 8.52 7.37 -1.61
C GLY A 71 8.03 7.88 -2.97
N TRP A 72 8.77 7.61 -4.03
CA TRP A 72 8.36 7.96 -5.40
C TRP A 72 7.73 6.79 -6.15
N ALA A 73 7.67 5.60 -5.54
CA ALA A 73 7.03 4.42 -6.12
C ALA A 73 5.55 4.66 -6.49
N PRO A 74 4.72 5.34 -5.66
CA PRO A 74 3.32 5.56 -6.00
C PRO A 74 3.09 6.34 -7.29
N ASP A 75 3.94 7.30 -7.63
CA ASP A 75 3.85 8.02 -8.89
C ASP A 75 4.02 7.10 -10.10
N LYS A 76 4.87 6.10 -9.98
CA LYS A 76 5.09 5.08 -11.02
C LYS A 76 3.97 4.04 -11.01
N LEU A 77 3.66 3.49 -9.84
CA LEU A 77 2.65 2.44 -9.67
C LEU A 77 1.27 2.86 -10.17
N ARG A 78 0.86 4.11 -9.93
CA ARG A 78 -0.44 4.63 -10.37
C ARG A 78 -0.64 4.64 -11.89
N ARG A 79 0.44 4.55 -12.66
CA ARG A 79 0.41 4.59 -14.14
C ARG A 79 0.13 3.21 -14.76
N TYR A 80 0.18 2.13 -13.96
CA TYR A 80 -0.07 0.78 -14.44
C TYR A 80 -1.55 0.40 -14.27
N PRO A 81 -2.30 0.15 -15.37
CA PRO A 81 -3.70 -0.28 -15.30
C PRO A 81 -3.88 -1.55 -14.46
N GLU A 82 -2.90 -2.46 -14.47
CA GLU A 82 -2.91 -3.69 -13.69
C GLU A 82 -2.92 -3.41 -12.18
N VAL A 83 -2.13 -2.44 -11.73
CA VAL A 83 -2.11 -2.01 -10.31
C VAL A 83 -3.45 -1.41 -9.92
N ILE A 84 -3.98 -0.51 -10.74
CA ILE A 84 -5.29 0.12 -10.50
C ILE A 84 -6.39 -0.93 -10.40
N LYS A 85 -6.42 -1.89 -11.34
CA LYS A 85 -7.39 -2.97 -11.33
C LYS A 85 -7.27 -3.86 -10.10
N MET A 86 -6.04 -4.20 -9.71
CA MET A 86 -5.75 -5.00 -8.51
C MET A 86 -6.29 -4.32 -7.25
N VAL A 87 -6.01 -3.02 -7.07
CA VAL A 87 -6.49 -2.24 -5.93
C VAL A 87 -8.01 -2.14 -5.90
N GLN A 88 -8.64 -1.91 -7.06
CA GLN A 88 -10.11 -1.89 -7.18
C GLN A 88 -10.74 -3.23 -6.79
N ASN A 89 -10.20 -4.34 -7.28
CA ASN A 89 -10.68 -5.68 -6.94
C ASN A 89 -10.53 -5.98 -5.46
N MET A 90 -9.36 -5.69 -4.87
CA MET A 90 -9.11 -5.84 -3.44
C MET A 90 -10.11 -5.03 -2.60
N HIS A 91 -10.40 -3.79 -3.02
CA HIS A 91 -11.39 -2.97 -2.33
C HIS A 91 -12.80 -3.55 -2.43
N LYS A 92 -13.21 -3.97 -3.62
CA LYS A 92 -14.51 -4.60 -3.88
C LYS A 92 -14.72 -5.87 -3.05
N ASP A 93 -13.66 -6.66 -2.91
CA ASP A 93 -13.68 -7.92 -2.17
C ASP A 93 -13.44 -7.73 -0.66
N ASN A 94 -13.46 -6.47 -0.20
CA ASN A 94 -13.24 -6.08 1.20
C ASN A 94 -11.94 -6.61 1.82
N LYS A 95 -10.91 -6.77 1.00
CA LYS A 95 -9.56 -7.15 1.43
C LYS A 95 -8.79 -5.92 1.91
N VAL A 96 -7.94 -6.08 2.92
CA VAL A 96 -7.24 -4.95 3.52
C VAL A 96 -6.28 -4.27 2.54
N ILE A 97 -6.35 -2.95 2.46
CA ILE A 97 -5.47 -2.11 1.65
C ILE A 97 -4.73 -1.17 2.57
N GLY A 98 -3.41 -1.31 2.63
CA GLY A 98 -2.54 -0.39 3.34
C GLY A 98 -1.91 0.61 2.40
N GLN A 99 -2.03 1.89 2.72
CA GLN A 99 -1.35 2.97 2.02
C GLN A 99 -0.70 3.93 3.02
N ILE A 100 0.49 4.35 2.75
CA ILE A 100 1.24 5.27 3.60
C ILE A 100 1.93 6.35 2.76
N CYS A 101 2.06 7.55 3.33
CA CYS A 101 2.80 8.67 2.73
C CYS A 101 2.19 9.09 1.38
N HIS A 102 2.93 8.99 0.27
CA HIS A 102 2.45 9.29 -1.09
C HIS A 102 1.60 8.17 -1.71
N ALA A 103 1.48 7.02 -1.06
CA ALA A 103 0.75 5.87 -1.61
C ALA A 103 -0.75 6.14 -1.86
N GLY A 104 -1.31 7.16 -1.21
CA GLY A 104 -2.68 7.62 -1.47
C GLY A 104 -2.94 7.98 -2.93
N TRP A 105 -1.93 8.36 -3.70
CA TRP A 105 -2.06 8.60 -5.14
C TRP A 105 -2.55 7.36 -5.91
N VAL A 106 -2.13 6.17 -5.50
CA VAL A 106 -2.58 4.92 -6.14
C VAL A 106 -4.06 4.71 -5.88
N LEU A 107 -4.52 4.94 -4.64
CA LEU A 107 -5.93 4.80 -4.28
C LEU A 107 -6.81 5.88 -4.95
N ALA A 108 -6.29 7.09 -5.08
CA ALA A 108 -6.96 8.17 -5.83
C ALA A 108 -7.15 7.78 -7.30
N SER A 109 -6.10 7.23 -7.94
CA SER A 109 -6.19 6.75 -9.32
C SER A 109 -7.11 5.54 -9.48
N ALA A 110 -7.26 4.72 -8.43
CA ALA A 110 -8.19 3.59 -8.40
C ALA A 110 -9.65 4.01 -8.15
N ASP A 111 -9.90 5.29 -7.89
CA ASP A 111 -11.24 5.85 -7.64
C ASP A 111 -11.99 5.17 -6.47
N ILE A 112 -11.27 4.84 -5.39
CA ILE A 112 -11.82 4.16 -4.21
C ILE A 112 -11.87 5.04 -2.96
N LEU A 113 -11.51 6.33 -3.07
CA LEU A 113 -11.41 7.26 -1.93
C LEU A 113 -12.69 8.03 -1.65
N LYS A 114 -13.66 8.04 -2.56
CA LYS A 114 -14.89 8.83 -2.40
C LYS A 114 -15.65 8.40 -1.14
N GLY A 115 -15.88 9.37 -0.25
CA GLY A 115 -16.57 9.16 1.01
C GLY A 115 -15.74 8.47 2.09
N LYS A 116 -14.45 8.24 1.84
CA LYS A 116 -13.52 7.62 2.82
C LYS A 116 -12.81 8.68 3.65
N THR A 117 -12.53 8.34 4.90
CA THR A 117 -11.65 9.12 5.77
C THR A 117 -10.26 8.50 5.73
N VAL A 118 -9.27 9.29 5.37
CA VAL A 118 -7.88 8.83 5.19
C VAL A 118 -6.88 9.86 5.69
N THR A 119 -5.66 9.41 5.88
CA THR A 119 -4.49 10.28 6.04
C THR A 119 -3.45 9.98 4.96
N SER A 120 -2.44 10.81 4.88
CA SER A 120 -1.28 10.64 3.99
C SER A 120 -0.17 11.60 4.41
N THR A 121 0.95 11.61 3.69
CA THR A 121 1.83 12.78 3.77
C THR A 121 1.03 14.05 3.44
N PRO A 122 1.21 15.15 4.20
CA PRO A 122 0.44 16.39 3.97
C PRO A 122 0.56 16.98 2.57
N GLY A 123 1.66 16.69 1.89
CA GLY A 123 1.93 17.22 0.54
C GLY A 123 0.90 16.81 -0.52
N ILE A 124 0.18 15.71 -0.30
CA ILE A 124 -0.85 15.22 -1.24
C ILE A 124 -2.27 15.30 -0.69
N LYS A 125 -2.49 16.01 0.43
CA LYS A 125 -3.82 16.07 1.04
C LYS A 125 -4.89 16.61 0.09
N ASP A 126 -4.53 17.61 -0.73
CA ASP A 126 -5.48 18.20 -1.67
C ASP A 126 -5.83 17.22 -2.80
N ASP A 127 -4.89 16.41 -3.24
CA ASP A 127 -5.13 15.35 -4.21
C ASP A 127 -6.16 14.33 -3.68
N LEU A 128 -6.04 13.93 -2.42
CA LEU A 128 -6.96 12.97 -1.81
C LEU A 128 -8.34 13.61 -1.56
N ARG A 129 -8.41 14.87 -1.15
CA ARG A 129 -9.66 15.63 -1.04
C ARG A 129 -10.35 15.76 -2.40
N ASN A 130 -9.61 16.08 -3.44
CA ASN A 130 -10.13 16.18 -4.80
C ASN A 130 -10.63 14.83 -5.33
N ALA A 131 -10.07 13.72 -4.83
CA ALA A 131 -10.55 12.35 -5.10
C ALA A 131 -11.79 11.97 -4.25
N GLY A 132 -12.31 12.87 -3.44
CA GLY A 132 -13.54 12.70 -2.65
C GLY A 132 -13.34 12.20 -1.23
N ALA A 133 -12.10 12.14 -0.73
CA ALA A 133 -11.81 11.73 0.65
C ALA A 133 -11.97 12.89 1.65
N THR A 134 -12.27 12.54 2.89
CA THR A 134 -12.03 13.39 4.05
C THR A 134 -10.61 13.11 4.56
N TRP A 135 -9.73 14.09 4.44
CA TRP A 135 -8.36 13.97 4.90
C TRP A 135 -8.23 14.47 6.33
N VAL A 136 -7.60 13.66 7.20
CA VAL A 136 -7.32 14.01 8.59
C VAL A 136 -5.84 13.85 8.90
N ASP A 137 -5.31 14.71 9.77
CA ASP A 137 -3.89 14.66 10.17
C ASP A 137 -3.73 13.78 11.42
N GLU A 138 -3.77 12.47 11.19
CA GLU A 138 -3.68 11.45 12.23
C GLU A 138 -2.54 10.48 11.92
N THR A 139 -1.98 9.84 12.95
CA THR A 139 -0.90 8.86 12.80
C THR A 139 -1.30 7.69 11.92
N SER A 140 -2.52 7.18 12.14
CA SER A 140 -3.10 6.08 11.35
C SER A 140 -4.61 6.24 11.34
N VAL A 141 -5.22 5.91 10.21
CA VAL A 141 -6.66 5.97 10.02
C VAL A 141 -7.16 4.66 9.42
N VAL A 142 -8.20 4.09 10.02
CA VAL A 142 -8.91 2.92 9.50
C VAL A 142 -10.30 3.35 9.06
N ASP A 143 -10.62 3.12 7.80
CA ASP A 143 -11.98 3.27 7.27
C ASP A 143 -12.34 2.05 6.43
N GLY A 144 -13.16 1.17 7.00
CA GLY A 144 -13.49 -0.11 6.39
C GLY A 144 -12.24 -0.97 6.21
N ASN A 145 -11.94 -1.31 4.96
CA ASN A 145 -10.77 -2.10 4.60
C ASN A 145 -9.53 -1.27 4.20
N ILE A 146 -9.62 0.07 4.30
CA ILE A 146 -8.49 0.96 4.00
C ILE A 146 -7.82 1.38 5.30
N VAL A 147 -6.51 1.16 5.38
CA VAL A 147 -5.64 1.61 6.47
C VAL A 147 -4.62 2.58 5.91
N SER A 148 -4.51 3.76 6.49
CA SER A 148 -3.63 4.82 6.00
C SER A 148 -2.71 5.37 7.08
N GLY A 149 -1.51 5.80 6.68
CA GLY A 149 -0.49 6.44 7.52
C GLY A 149 0.18 7.60 6.79
N ARG A 150 0.92 8.45 7.52
CA ARG A 150 1.50 9.68 6.95
C ARG A 150 2.95 9.53 6.50
N ARG A 151 3.78 8.87 7.31
CA ARG A 151 5.23 8.87 7.15
C ARG A 151 5.88 7.73 7.95
N PRO A 152 7.21 7.48 7.82
CA PRO A 152 7.89 6.37 8.50
C PRO A 152 7.69 6.33 10.02
N GLN A 153 7.61 7.48 10.71
CA GLN A 153 7.41 7.54 12.15
C GLN A 153 6.07 6.92 12.59
N ASP A 154 5.10 6.88 11.70
CA ASP A 154 3.76 6.36 11.95
C ASP A 154 3.66 4.84 11.72
N LEU A 155 4.67 4.21 11.13
CA LEU A 155 4.66 2.78 10.77
C LEU A 155 4.26 1.84 11.91
N PRO A 156 4.69 2.04 13.17
CA PRO A 156 4.27 1.14 14.24
C PRO A 156 2.76 1.11 14.44
N GLN A 157 2.09 2.26 14.49
CA GLN A 157 0.64 2.32 14.66
C GLN A 157 -0.09 1.88 13.38
N TYR A 158 0.37 2.34 12.23
CA TYR A 158 -0.16 1.92 10.93
C TYR A 158 -0.18 0.40 10.78
N MET A 159 0.90 -0.29 11.16
CA MET A 159 0.95 -1.75 11.06
C MET A 159 0.14 -2.48 12.12
N LYS A 160 0.00 -1.92 13.33
CA LYS A 160 -0.96 -2.46 14.31
C LYS A 160 -2.38 -2.45 13.76
N ASP A 161 -2.78 -1.34 13.15
CA ASP A 161 -4.12 -1.18 12.58
C ASP A 161 -4.31 -2.07 11.35
N TYR A 162 -3.31 -2.15 10.46
CA TYR A 162 -3.36 -3.04 9.30
C TYR A 162 -3.55 -4.50 9.71
N ILE A 163 -2.75 -4.97 10.68
CA ILE A 163 -2.83 -6.34 11.20
C ILE A 163 -4.19 -6.58 11.86
N ALA A 164 -4.69 -5.62 12.64
CA ALA A 164 -6.01 -5.75 13.26
C ALA A 164 -7.14 -5.88 12.23
N VAL A 165 -7.06 -5.18 11.10
CA VAL A 165 -8.04 -5.31 10.01
C VAL A 165 -7.86 -6.64 9.27
N LEU A 166 -6.63 -7.06 9.02
CA LEU A 166 -6.30 -8.29 8.28
C LEU A 166 -6.83 -9.56 8.98
N PHE A 167 -6.84 -9.56 10.32
CA PHE A 167 -7.22 -10.74 11.11
C PHE A 167 -8.66 -10.65 11.70
N LYS A 168 -9.44 -9.66 11.30
CA LYS A 168 -10.89 -9.63 11.59
C LYS A 168 -11.62 -10.66 10.76
#